data_a002a61cefcc4bede7695d0a17240454
#
_entry.id   a002a61cefcc4bede7695d0a17240454
#
_cell.length_a   1.000
_cell.length_b   1.000
_cell.length_c   1.000
_cell.angle_alpha   90.00
_cell.angle_beta   90.00
_cell.angle_gamma   90.00
#
_symmetry.space_group_name_H-M   'P 1'
#
loop_
_entity.id
_entity.type
_entity.pdbx_description
1 polymer ?
#
loop_
_entity_poly.entity_id
_entity_poly.type
_entity_poly.pdbx_seq_one_letter_code
_entity_poly.pdbx_strand_id
1 'polypeptide(L)'
;MKIPFLVLCFFLQCYFASSLYHPLDPLNTTEIDQIRNIIQKSHLASLPNLTYHFVDVEAPQKEDVLNWLSNKGIKPNRQAKVVVRARGETTYELIVDLTVGSITSNQVYNGPGYPPLTFIELYRASKLPLTYPEFNNSIQRRGLNLSEVSCVPFTVGWFGERVTKRTLKVACFYRGGSVNVFARPIQGITVLVDVDSMKITMYTDRLRAPVPKAEGTDFQSSKGKQNSTTCNITNGGFTIEGQNVKWGKWDFHVGFNARAGVIISTASIFDDREKKFRRVLYRGHVSETFVPYMDPTSEWYYRTYMDIGEYGFGRAADTLQPSIDCPRNAVFMDGYMVGPDGQAQMVPRAICIFERYAGDVAWRHTEINVPGKVVSLAVFINGYLWFWFWGKKFPLDFG
;
A
#
# COMPACT_ATOMS: atom_id res chain seq x y z
N MET A 1 2.07 37.36 66.77
CA MET A 1 2.93 36.25 66.28
C MET A 1 2.34 35.83 64.92
N LYS A 2 2.94 36.29 63.83
CA LYS A 2 2.46 36.02 62.42
C LYS A 2 3.30 34.89 61.87
N ILE A 3 2.66 33.80 61.51
CA ILE A 3 3.30 32.64 60.82
C ILE A 3 3.21 32.92 59.32
N PRO A 4 4.28 32.92 58.53
CA PRO A 4 4.21 33.01 57.10
C PRO A 4 3.88 31.66 56.47
N PHE A 5 2.89 31.70 55.62
CA PHE A 5 2.49 30.56 54.76
C PHE A 5 3.56 30.38 53.67
N LEU A 6 4.29 29.29 53.73
CA LEU A 6 5.24 28.88 52.68
C LEU A 6 4.43 28.21 51.58
N VAL A 7 4.23 28.88 50.44
CA VAL A 7 3.66 28.26 49.24
C VAL A 7 4.72 27.43 48.56
N LEU A 8 4.61 26.14 48.68
CA LEU A 8 5.45 25.16 48.00
C LEU A 8 4.88 24.96 46.60
N CYS A 9 5.39 25.68 45.58
CA CYS A 9 5.10 25.43 44.19
C CYS A 9 5.80 24.11 43.78
N PHE A 10 5.03 23.03 43.74
CA PHE A 10 5.43 21.83 43.06
C PHE A 10 5.36 22.11 41.55
N PHE A 11 6.51 22.35 40.93
CA PHE A 11 6.65 22.22 39.50
C PHE A 11 6.48 20.74 39.16
N LEU A 12 5.26 20.34 38.74
CA LEU A 12 5.06 19.13 37.99
C LEU A 12 5.77 19.32 36.64
N GLN A 13 7.03 18.88 36.58
CA GLN A 13 7.65 18.59 35.31
C GLN A 13 6.87 17.39 34.70
N CYS A 14 5.90 17.70 33.85
CA CYS A 14 5.40 16.72 32.90
C CYS A 14 6.58 16.30 32.03
N TYR A 15 7.26 15.26 32.46
CA TYR A 15 8.08 14.46 31.54
C TYR A 15 7.09 13.88 30.51
N PHE A 16 6.91 14.59 29.42
CA PHE A 16 6.55 13.92 28.19
C PHE A 16 7.66 12.90 27.95
N ALA A 17 7.41 11.66 28.33
CA ALA A 17 8.17 10.56 27.80
C ALA A 17 7.98 10.62 26.30
N SER A 18 8.92 11.26 25.59
CA SER A 18 9.06 11.12 24.17
C SER A 18 9.23 9.63 23.96
N SER A 19 8.16 8.96 23.53
CA SER A 19 8.25 7.57 23.13
C SER A 19 9.41 7.50 22.16
N LEU A 20 10.47 6.77 22.54
CA LEU A 20 11.61 6.57 21.65
C LEU A 20 11.07 5.86 20.42
N TYR A 21 10.77 6.61 19.35
CA TYR A 21 10.30 6.00 18.11
C TYR A 21 11.41 5.08 17.56
N HIS A 22 10.99 3.96 17.01
CA HIS A 22 11.89 3.04 16.33
C HIS A 22 12.39 3.66 15.02
N PRO A 23 13.68 3.52 14.63
CA PRO A 23 14.21 4.13 13.39
C PRO A 23 13.47 3.72 12.11
N LEU A 24 12.75 2.60 12.15
CA LEU A 24 11.97 2.08 11.02
C LEU A 24 10.45 2.36 11.15
N ASP A 25 10.02 3.16 12.14
CA ASP A 25 8.60 3.57 12.24
C ASP A 25 8.15 4.27 10.96
N PRO A 26 6.94 4.03 10.48
CA PRO A 26 6.34 4.82 9.41
C PRO A 26 6.33 6.31 9.75
N LEU A 27 6.29 7.15 8.73
CA LEU A 27 6.10 8.60 8.92
C LEU A 27 4.71 8.87 9.50
N ASN A 28 4.64 9.75 10.48
CA ASN A 28 3.38 10.25 11.03
C ASN A 28 2.95 11.56 10.35
N THR A 29 1.75 12.05 10.65
CA THR A 29 1.19 13.27 10.05
C THR A 29 2.08 14.49 10.27
N THR A 30 2.62 14.66 11.48
CA THR A 30 3.50 15.80 11.82
C THR A 30 4.79 15.78 11.01
N GLU A 31 5.39 14.59 10.83
CA GLU A 31 6.59 14.42 10.02
C GLU A 31 6.30 14.71 8.54
N ILE A 32 5.15 14.27 8.02
CA ILE A 32 4.71 14.55 6.65
C ILE A 32 4.52 16.06 6.44
N ASP A 33 3.87 16.75 7.37
CA ASP A 33 3.70 18.20 7.31
C ASP A 33 5.06 18.93 7.37
N GLN A 34 6.00 18.43 8.18
CA GLN A 34 7.35 18.97 8.24
C GLN A 34 8.08 18.80 6.90
N ILE A 35 8.00 17.62 6.26
CA ILE A 35 8.58 17.36 4.93
C ILE A 35 8.01 18.35 3.91
N ARG A 36 6.69 18.49 3.87
CA ARG A 36 6.01 19.44 2.97
C ARG A 36 6.50 20.86 3.18
N ASN A 37 6.57 21.31 4.42
CA ASN A 37 7.04 22.65 4.77
C ASN A 37 8.50 22.92 4.37
N ILE A 38 9.39 21.92 4.53
CA ILE A 38 10.78 22.01 4.10
C ILE A 38 10.86 22.18 2.57
N ILE A 39 10.11 21.38 1.82
CA ILE A 39 10.09 21.44 0.36
C ILE A 39 9.49 22.77 -0.12
N GLN A 40 8.42 23.24 0.52
CA GLN A 40 7.80 24.52 0.18
C GLN A 40 8.69 25.75 0.45
N LYS A 41 9.67 25.64 1.31
CA LYS A 41 10.67 26.70 1.57
C LYS A 41 11.89 26.60 0.66
N SER A 42 12.00 25.54 -0.16
CA SER A 42 13.11 25.33 -1.09
C SER A 42 12.83 25.96 -2.46
N HIS A 43 13.85 25.96 -3.33
CA HIS A 43 13.70 26.38 -4.73
C HIS A 43 12.68 25.54 -5.52
N LEU A 44 12.37 24.32 -5.06
CA LEU A 44 11.38 23.44 -5.70
C LEU A 44 9.98 24.03 -5.64
N ALA A 45 9.67 24.88 -4.65
CA ALA A 45 8.37 25.54 -4.54
C ALA A 45 8.07 26.51 -5.71
N SER A 46 9.11 27.00 -6.39
CA SER A 46 8.97 27.84 -7.59
C SER A 46 8.65 27.03 -8.86
N LEU A 47 8.79 25.71 -8.82
CA LEU A 47 8.49 24.86 -9.95
C LEU A 47 6.98 24.74 -10.18
N PRO A 48 6.50 24.93 -11.41
CA PRO A 48 5.07 24.89 -11.68
C PRO A 48 4.49 23.48 -11.49
N ASN A 49 3.36 23.41 -10.79
CA ASN A 49 2.59 22.17 -10.57
C ASN A 49 3.43 21.02 -9.99
N LEU A 50 4.21 21.32 -8.95
CA LEU A 50 4.94 20.28 -8.21
C LEU A 50 3.95 19.30 -7.58
N THR A 51 4.11 18.01 -7.88
CA THR A 51 3.27 16.92 -7.37
C THR A 51 4.09 15.88 -6.65
N TYR A 52 3.56 15.36 -5.53
CA TYR A 52 4.20 14.32 -4.74
C TYR A 52 3.73 12.95 -5.24
N HIS A 53 4.68 12.10 -5.58
CA HIS A 53 4.43 10.76 -6.10
C HIS A 53 4.78 9.66 -5.10
N PHE A 54 5.79 9.92 -4.26
CA PHE A 54 6.19 8.99 -3.22
C PHE A 54 6.80 9.76 -2.06
N VAL A 55 6.41 9.44 -0.84
CA VAL A 55 7.01 9.92 0.40
C VAL A 55 6.99 8.77 1.40
N ASP A 56 8.15 8.43 1.93
CA ASP A 56 8.30 7.41 2.94
C ASP A 56 9.56 7.64 3.78
N VAL A 57 9.70 6.90 4.86
CA VAL A 57 10.92 6.92 5.64
C VAL A 57 12.10 6.43 4.80
N GLU A 58 13.18 7.21 4.74
CA GLU A 58 14.47 6.70 4.27
C GLU A 58 15.06 5.83 5.37
N ALA A 59 15.05 4.52 5.12
CA ALA A 59 15.52 3.56 6.13
C ALA A 59 17.01 3.75 6.38
N PRO A 60 17.44 3.95 7.65
CA PRO A 60 18.86 4.01 7.98
C PRO A 60 19.60 2.73 7.59
N GLN A 61 20.93 2.80 7.53
CA GLN A 61 21.74 1.61 7.29
C GLN A 61 21.45 0.54 8.35
N LYS A 62 21.43 -0.72 7.91
CA LYS A 62 21.10 -1.87 8.76
C LYS A 62 21.94 -1.91 10.03
N GLU A 63 23.23 -1.66 9.89
CA GLU A 63 24.20 -1.66 11.00
C GLU A 63 23.86 -0.60 12.04
N ASP A 64 23.46 0.60 11.62
CA ASP A 64 23.09 1.69 12.53
C ASP A 64 21.84 1.37 13.33
N VAL A 65 20.82 0.79 12.67
CA VAL A 65 19.60 0.33 13.35
C VAL A 65 19.92 -0.78 14.35
N LEU A 66 20.75 -1.75 13.98
CA LEU A 66 21.12 -2.86 14.87
C LEU A 66 21.96 -2.41 16.05
N ASN A 67 22.89 -1.47 15.84
CA ASN A 67 23.68 -0.88 16.91
C ASN A 67 22.81 -0.10 17.88
N TRP A 68 21.89 0.70 17.39
CA TRP A 68 20.93 1.42 18.24
C TRP A 68 20.06 0.47 19.07
N LEU A 69 19.47 -0.58 18.45
CA LEU A 69 18.66 -1.59 19.13
C LEU A 69 19.45 -2.36 20.23
N SER A 70 20.75 -2.45 20.06
CA SER A 70 21.64 -3.11 21.04
C SER A 70 22.22 -2.14 22.06
N ASN A 71 21.77 -0.90 22.10
CA ASN A 71 22.32 0.20 22.93
C ASN A 71 23.84 0.44 22.74
N LYS A 72 24.34 0.13 21.53
CA LYS A 72 25.76 0.27 21.17
C LYS A 72 26.05 1.45 20.27
N GLY A 73 25.03 2.15 19.81
CA GLY A 73 25.14 3.24 18.83
C GLY A 73 24.23 4.40 19.11
N ILE A 74 24.49 5.50 18.40
CA ILE A 74 23.65 6.70 18.39
C ILE A 74 22.41 6.42 17.56
N LYS A 75 21.29 7.03 17.93
CA LYS A 75 20.07 6.96 17.15
C LYS A 75 20.31 7.57 15.75
N PRO A 76 19.99 6.84 14.67
CA PRO A 76 20.12 7.37 13.33
C PRO A 76 19.26 8.61 13.09
N ASN A 77 19.71 9.51 12.23
CA ASN A 77 18.92 10.65 11.78
C ASN A 77 17.60 10.16 11.18
N ARG A 78 16.55 10.92 11.43
CA ARG A 78 15.23 10.67 10.84
C ARG A 78 15.14 11.32 9.47
N GLN A 79 15.12 10.51 8.43
CA GLN A 79 15.12 10.96 7.05
C GLN A 79 13.93 10.42 6.28
N ALA A 80 13.51 11.17 5.27
CA ALA A 80 12.46 10.76 4.34
C ALA A 80 12.96 10.79 2.91
N LYS A 81 12.65 9.72 2.15
CA LYS A 81 12.77 9.71 0.69
C LYS A 81 11.51 10.31 0.09
N VAL A 82 11.70 11.28 -0.80
CA VAL A 82 10.61 11.97 -1.48
C VAL A 82 10.83 11.94 -2.97
N VAL A 83 9.80 11.57 -3.73
CA VAL A 83 9.80 11.67 -5.19
C VAL A 83 8.72 12.66 -5.59
N VAL A 84 9.13 13.73 -6.26
CA VAL A 84 8.23 14.76 -6.78
C VAL A 84 8.41 14.92 -8.29
N ARG A 85 7.35 15.33 -8.97
CA ARG A 85 7.39 15.72 -10.39
C ARG A 85 7.00 17.17 -10.54
N ALA A 86 7.66 17.85 -11.48
CA ALA A 86 7.32 19.19 -11.94
C ALA A 86 6.75 19.15 -13.36
N ARG A 87 6.00 20.19 -13.72
CA ARG A 87 5.50 20.35 -15.09
C ARG A 87 6.69 20.40 -16.06
N GLY A 88 6.61 19.62 -17.13
CA GLY A 88 7.72 19.42 -18.08
C GLY A 88 8.43 18.09 -17.91
N GLU A 89 7.80 17.17 -17.15
CA GLU A 89 8.19 15.75 -17.03
C GLU A 89 9.43 15.48 -16.14
N THR A 90 9.97 16.50 -15.47
CA THR A 90 11.14 16.32 -14.60
C THR A 90 10.76 15.65 -13.29
N THR A 91 11.41 14.54 -12.98
CA THR A 91 11.28 13.82 -11.71
C THR A 91 12.48 14.14 -10.83
N TYR A 92 12.22 14.51 -9.58
CA TYR A 92 13.23 14.76 -8.56
C TYR A 92 13.16 13.69 -7.47
N GLU A 93 14.31 13.16 -7.10
CA GLU A 93 14.46 12.31 -5.92
C GLU A 93 15.18 13.12 -4.82
N LEU A 94 14.53 13.21 -3.66
CA LEU A 94 15.01 14.02 -2.54
C LEU A 94 15.23 13.14 -1.32
N ILE A 95 16.22 13.51 -0.52
CA ILE A 95 16.31 13.08 0.87
C ILE A 95 16.07 14.29 1.75
N VAL A 96 15.06 14.23 2.56
CA VAL A 96 14.70 15.26 3.54
C VAL A 96 15.09 14.78 4.91
N ASP A 97 16.00 15.46 5.56
CA ASP A 97 16.42 15.15 6.93
C ASP A 97 15.56 15.95 7.92
N LEU A 98 14.70 15.21 8.65
CA LEU A 98 13.78 15.78 9.64
C LEU A 98 14.49 16.19 10.93
N THR A 99 15.65 15.59 11.22
CA THR A 99 16.45 15.93 12.38
C THR A 99 17.13 17.30 12.19
N VAL A 100 17.63 17.54 10.98
CA VAL A 100 18.28 18.83 10.62
C VAL A 100 17.28 19.86 10.10
N GLY A 101 16.14 19.41 9.56
CA GLY A 101 15.12 20.30 8.99
C GLY A 101 15.44 20.82 7.60
N SER A 102 16.16 20.05 6.78
CA SER A 102 16.59 20.47 5.44
C SER A 102 16.60 19.34 4.42
N ILE A 103 16.65 19.70 3.12
CA ILE A 103 16.92 18.77 2.03
C ILE A 103 18.42 18.51 1.97
N THR A 104 18.82 17.26 2.20
CA THR A 104 20.24 16.84 2.18
C THR A 104 20.68 16.26 0.85
N SER A 105 19.72 15.80 0.02
CA SER A 105 19.97 15.36 -1.35
C SER A 105 18.83 15.81 -2.25
N ASN A 106 19.18 16.29 -3.45
CA ASN A 106 18.22 16.66 -4.49
C ASN A 106 18.82 16.27 -5.85
N GLN A 107 18.23 15.26 -6.47
CA GLN A 107 18.72 14.70 -7.73
C GLN A 107 17.60 14.67 -8.77
N VAL A 108 17.91 15.07 -9.99
CA VAL A 108 17.04 14.85 -11.15
C VAL A 108 17.19 13.40 -11.56
N TYR A 109 16.07 12.68 -11.60
CA TYR A 109 16.05 11.29 -12.05
C TYR A 109 16.11 11.21 -13.58
N ASN A 110 17.16 10.59 -14.11
CA ASN A 110 17.37 10.40 -15.54
C ASN A 110 17.37 8.92 -15.95
N GLY A 111 16.95 8.04 -15.05
CA GLY A 111 16.86 6.60 -15.31
C GLY A 111 15.63 6.22 -16.14
N PRO A 112 15.48 4.92 -16.48
CA PRO A 112 14.28 4.40 -17.13
C PRO A 112 13.11 4.31 -16.14
N GLY A 113 11.89 4.44 -16.68
CA GLY A 113 10.67 4.32 -15.89
C GLY A 113 10.18 5.63 -15.29
N TYR A 114 9.15 5.51 -14.48
CA TYR A 114 8.40 6.65 -13.92
C TYR A 114 7.98 6.34 -12.48
N PRO A 115 7.75 7.37 -11.65
CA PRO A 115 7.19 7.15 -10.32
C PRO A 115 5.76 6.61 -10.40
N PRO A 116 5.26 5.99 -9.32
CA PRO A 116 3.89 5.49 -9.24
C PRO A 116 2.87 6.58 -9.61
N LEU A 117 1.76 6.15 -10.21
CA LEU A 117 0.65 7.05 -10.57
C LEU A 117 -0.01 7.61 -9.31
N THR A 118 -0.43 8.86 -9.37
CA THR A 118 -1.25 9.46 -8.32
C THR A 118 -2.73 9.16 -8.55
N PHE A 119 -3.52 9.13 -7.47
CA PHE A 119 -4.96 8.93 -7.58
C PHE A 119 -5.64 9.99 -8.47
N ILE A 120 -5.17 11.25 -8.41
CA ILE A 120 -5.74 12.33 -9.22
C ILE A 120 -5.48 12.15 -10.72
N GLU A 121 -4.31 11.60 -11.09
CA GLU A 121 -4.00 11.26 -12.47
C GLU A 121 -4.92 10.15 -12.98
N LEU A 122 -5.09 9.07 -12.20
CA LEU A 122 -6.01 7.99 -12.52
C LEU A 122 -7.45 8.49 -12.65
N TYR A 123 -7.90 9.31 -11.70
CA TYR A 123 -9.26 9.88 -11.72
C TYR A 123 -9.48 10.75 -12.96
N ARG A 124 -8.55 11.66 -13.28
CA ARG A 124 -8.67 12.51 -14.48
C ARG A 124 -8.69 11.68 -15.75
N ALA A 125 -7.79 10.72 -15.89
CA ALA A 125 -7.73 9.83 -17.05
C ALA A 125 -9.04 9.04 -17.23
N SER A 126 -9.70 8.60 -16.14
CA SER A 126 -10.97 7.87 -16.21
C SER A 126 -12.13 8.70 -16.78
N LYS A 127 -12.03 10.03 -16.72
CA LYS A 127 -13.08 10.94 -17.22
C LYS A 127 -12.92 11.32 -18.68
N LEU A 128 -11.72 11.23 -19.22
CA LEU A 128 -11.44 11.68 -20.60
C LEU A 128 -12.29 10.96 -21.66
N PRO A 129 -12.47 9.63 -21.65
CA PRO A 129 -13.31 8.98 -22.66
C PRO A 129 -14.75 9.49 -22.65
N LEU A 130 -15.31 9.79 -21.46
CA LEU A 130 -16.70 10.21 -21.33
C LEU A 130 -16.99 11.58 -21.95
N THR A 131 -15.96 12.37 -22.19
CA THR A 131 -16.06 13.69 -22.86
C THR A 131 -15.54 13.67 -24.30
N TYR A 132 -15.09 12.50 -24.79
CA TYR A 132 -14.52 12.36 -26.12
C TYR A 132 -15.59 12.01 -27.16
N PRO A 133 -15.80 12.84 -28.20
CA PRO A 133 -16.91 12.67 -29.12
C PRO A 133 -16.98 11.31 -29.84
N GLU A 134 -15.83 10.78 -30.28
CA GLU A 134 -15.75 9.49 -30.98
C GLU A 134 -16.13 8.34 -30.06
N PHE A 135 -15.75 8.41 -28.75
CA PHE A 135 -16.17 7.44 -27.76
C PHE A 135 -17.68 7.51 -27.52
N ASN A 136 -18.23 8.71 -27.36
CA ASN A 136 -19.68 8.89 -27.17
C ASN A 136 -20.47 8.32 -28.32
N ASN A 137 -20.04 8.57 -29.57
CA ASN A 137 -20.63 7.98 -30.76
C ASN A 137 -20.55 6.46 -30.76
N SER A 138 -19.43 5.89 -30.28
CA SER A 138 -19.27 4.43 -30.20
C SER A 138 -20.17 3.79 -29.16
N ILE A 139 -20.39 4.46 -28.01
CA ILE A 139 -21.33 4.02 -26.95
C ILE A 139 -22.77 4.07 -27.52
N GLN A 140 -23.14 5.16 -28.15
CA GLN A 140 -24.47 5.33 -28.76
C GLN A 140 -24.75 4.27 -29.81
N ARG A 141 -23.78 3.98 -30.71
CA ARG A 141 -23.91 2.93 -31.75
C ARG A 141 -24.07 1.52 -31.16
N ARG A 142 -23.69 1.31 -29.93
CA ARG A 142 -23.90 0.06 -29.19
C ARG A 142 -25.23 0.03 -28.46
N GLY A 143 -26.06 1.08 -28.53
CA GLY A 143 -27.31 1.20 -27.80
C GLY A 143 -27.12 1.32 -26.29
N LEU A 144 -25.95 1.78 -25.83
CA LEU A 144 -25.64 1.92 -24.44
C LEU A 144 -25.86 3.36 -23.95
N ASN A 145 -26.26 3.50 -22.68
CA ASN A 145 -26.42 4.80 -22.05
C ASN A 145 -25.07 5.25 -21.44
N LEU A 146 -24.56 6.39 -21.89
CA LEU A 146 -23.26 6.93 -21.44
C LEU A 146 -23.23 7.16 -19.91
N SER A 147 -24.35 7.50 -19.27
CA SER A 147 -24.43 7.69 -17.82
C SER A 147 -24.16 6.41 -17.01
N GLU A 148 -24.34 5.25 -17.64
CA GLU A 148 -24.09 3.93 -17.07
C GLU A 148 -22.69 3.40 -17.40
N VAL A 149 -21.86 4.17 -18.11
CA VAL A 149 -20.49 3.78 -18.43
C VAL A 149 -19.55 4.25 -17.34
N SER A 150 -18.67 3.35 -16.90
CA SER A 150 -17.55 3.63 -16.01
C SER A 150 -16.26 3.24 -16.70
N CYS A 151 -15.29 4.15 -16.72
CA CYS A 151 -13.99 3.90 -17.32
C CYS A 151 -12.91 3.80 -16.24
N VAL A 152 -12.02 2.83 -16.39
CA VAL A 152 -10.96 2.52 -15.45
C VAL A 152 -9.63 2.59 -16.20
N PRO A 153 -8.70 3.43 -15.74
CA PRO A 153 -7.37 3.52 -16.31
C PRO A 153 -6.48 2.41 -15.76
N PHE A 154 -5.74 1.79 -16.66
CA PHE A 154 -4.66 0.84 -16.39
C PHE A 154 -3.38 1.38 -16.97
N THR A 155 -2.24 0.95 -16.47
CA THR A 155 -0.98 1.15 -17.18
C THR A 155 -1.03 0.44 -18.54
N VAL A 156 -0.09 0.70 -19.41
CA VAL A 156 -0.05 -0.01 -20.69
C VAL A 156 0.41 -1.45 -20.55
N GLY A 157 0.87 -1.86 -19.36
CA GLY A 157 1.53 -3.13 -19.12
C GLY A 157 2.86 -3.22 -19.90
N TRP A 158 3.59 -4.31 -19.68
CA TRP A 158 4.89 -4.50 -20.31
C TRP A 158 4.91 -5.79 -21.14
N PHE A 159 5.47 -5.72 -22.34
CA PHE A 159 5.66 -6.85 -23.25
C PHE A 159 7.07 -6.85 -23.88
N GLY A 160 8.08 -6.43 -23.12
CA GLY A 160 9.47 -6.37 -23.56
C GLY A 160 9.90 -5.08 -24.25
N GLU A 161 8.97 -4.17 -24.53
CA GLU A 161 9.28 -2.88 -25.18
C GLU A 161 9.82 -1.83 -24.18
N ARG A 162 10.58 -0.87 -24.73
CA ARG A 162 11.02 0.29 -23.97
C ARG A 162 9.88 1.32 -23.90
N VAL A 163 9.39 1.59 -22.69
CA VAL A 163 8.37 2.62 -22.45
C VAL A 163 9.03 3.99 -22.41
N THR A 164 8.61 4.91 -23.28
CA THR A 164 9.20 6.26 -23.42
C THR A 164 8.28 7.38 -22.94
N LYS A 165 7.02 7.10 -22.64
CA LYS A 165 6.03 8.08 -22.16
C LYS A 165 5.16 7.48 -21.06
N ARG A 166 4.70 8.35 -20.14
CA ARG A 166 3.70 7.96 -19.14
C ARG A 166 2.34 7.84 -19.80
N THR A 167 1.99 6.64 -20.19
CA THR A 167 0.75 6.35 -20.91
C THR A 167 -0.14 5.44 -20.09
N LEU A 168 -1.44 5.77 -20.05
CA LEU A 168 -2.47 4.90 -19.50
C LEU A 168 -3.34 4.35 -20.64
N LYS A 169 -3.77 3.11 -20.48
CA LYS A 169 -4.82 2.49 -21.27
C LYS A 169 -6.11 2.55 -20.45
N VAL A 170 -7.17 3.11 -21.04
CA VAL A 170 -8.45 3.21 -20.34
C VAL A 170 -9.42 2.20 -20.91
N ALA A 171 -9.83 1.23 -20.06
CA ALA A 171 -10.88 0.28 -20.37
C ALA A 171 -12.21 0.77 -19.77
N CYS A 172 -13.31 0.59 -20.51
CA CYS A 172 -14.62 1.04 -20.08
C CYS A 172 -15.60 -0.13 -19.94
N PHE A 173 -16.49 0.00 -18.97
CA PHE A 173 -17.42 -1.02 -18.54
C PHE A 173 -18.82 -0.43 -18.45
N TYR A 174 -19.84 -1.24 -18.73
CA TYR A 174 -21.25 -0.85 -18.64
C TYR A 174 -21.87 -1.36 -17.34
N ARG A 175 -22.26 -0.46 -16.47
CA ARG A 175 -22.84 -0.85 -15.16
C ARG A 175 -24.27 -1.36 -15.28
N GLY A 176 -25.12 -0.73 -16.09
CA GLY A 176 -26.56 -0.96 -16.23
C GLY A 176 -27.08 -2.27 -15.63
N GLY A 177 -27.64 -2.21 -14.42
CA GLY A 177 -28.15 -3.37 -13.69
C GLY A 177 -27.12 -4.23 -12.94
N SER A 178 -25.85 -3.77 -12.81
CA SER A 178 -24.81 -4.44 -12.00
C SER A 178 -24.04 -3.45 -11.14
N VAL A 179 -23.75 -3.82 -9.89
CA VAL A 179 -22.81 -3.06 -9.02
C VAL A 179 -21.35 -3.44 -9.27
N ASN A 180 -21.09 -4.59 -9.90
CA ASN A 180 -19.75 -5.04 -10.24
C ASN A 180 -19.28 -4.34 -11.53
N VAL A 181 -18.47 -3.29 -11.39
CA VAL A 181 -17.99 -2.48 -12.52
C VAL A 181 -17.24 -3.30 -13.57
N PHE A 182 -16.54 -4.37 -13.17
CA PHE A 182 -15.70 -5.15 -14.09
C PHE A 182 -16.43 -6.31 -14.80
N ALA A 183 -17.66 -6.61 -14.41
CA ALA A 183 -18.38 -7.77 -14.94
C ALA A 183 -18.85 -7.61 -16.39
N ARG A 184 -18.97 -6.37 -16.87
CA ARG A 184 -19.57 -6.06 -18.16
C ARG A 184 -18.68 -5.16 -19.02
N PRO A 185 -17.55 -5.67 -19.54
CA PRO A 185 -16.61 -4.89 -20.35
C PRO A 185 -17.24 -4.47 -21.69
N ILE A 186 -16.92 -3.26 -22.13
CA ILE A 186 -17.22 -2.74 -23.47
C ILE A 186 -16.03 -3.08 -24.35
N GLN A 187 -16.08 -4.22 -25.01
CA GLN A 187 -14.97 -4.74 -25.79
C GLN A 187 -14.79 -3.99 -27.12
N GLY A 188 -13.56 -4.04 -27.64
CA GLY A 188 -13.18 -3.51 -28.95
C GLY A 188 -12.85 -2.03 -28.96
N ILE A 189 -12.97 -1.33 -27.84
CA ILE A 189 -12.57 0.07 -27.71
C ILE A 189 -11.26 0.14 -26.93
N THR A 190 -10.26 0.77 -27.54
CA THR A 190 -8.97 1.07 -26.87
C THR A 190 -8.77 2.58 -26.83
N VAL A 191 -8.49 3.10 -25.65
CA VAL A 191 -8.17 4.51 -25.41
C VAL A 191 -6.82 4.60 -24.74
N LEU A 192 -5.87 5.33 -25.34
CA LEU A 192 -4.59 5.67 -24.71
C LEU A 192 -4.58 7.14 -24.30
N VAL A 193 -4.11 7.38 -23.11
CA VAL A 193 -4.03 8.70 -22.48
C VAL A 193 -2.57 8.99 -22.13
N ASP A 194 -2.05 10.12 -22.62
CA ASP A 194 -0.80 10.69 -22.14
C ASP A 194 -1.08 11.35 -20.78
N VAL A 195 -0.41 10.87 -19.73
CA VAL A 195 -0.65 11.29 -18.34
C VAL A 195 -0.15 12.70 -18.08
N ASP A 196 0.96 13.10 -18.70
CA ASP A 196 1.57 14.39 -18.43
C ASP A 196 0.80 15.54 -19.11
N SER A 197 0.27 15.32 -20.31
CA SER A 197 -0.60 16.28 -20.99
C SER A 197 -2.09 16.10 -20.69
N MET A 198 -2.47 14.97 -20.08
CA MET A 198 -3.85 14.54 -19.83
C MET A 198 -4.72 14.62 -21.09
N LYS A 199 -4.24 14.02 -22.18
CA LYS A 199 -4.91 13.99 -23.49
C LYS A 199 -5.00 12.56 -24.02
N ILE A 200 -6.09 12.28 -24.74
CA ILE A 200 -6.23 11.05 -25.51
C ILE A 200 -5.27 11.14 -26.71
N THR A 201 -4.33 10.20 -26.78
CA THR A 201 -3.34 10.11 -27.87
C THR A 201 -3.70 9.07 -28.91
N MET A 202 -4.52 8.08 -28.54
CA MET A 202 -5.01 7.07 -29.46
C MET A 202 -6.43 6.65 -29.06
N TYR A 203 -7.28 6.54 -30.06
CA TYR A 203 -8.62 5.98 -29.93
C TYR A 203 -8.86 4.97 -31.07
N THR A 204 -9.37 3.79 -30.71
CA THR A 204 -9.81 2.81 -31.73
C THR A 204 -11.10 2.14 -31.30
N ASP A 205 -11.96 1.83 -32.24
CA ASP A 205 -13.20 1.07 -32.09
C ASP A 205 -13.24 -0.03 -33.16
N ARG A 206 -12.68 -1.20 -32.86
CA ARG A 206 -12.44 -2.27 -33.83
C ARG A 206 -13.50 -3.37 -33.85
N LEU A 207 -14.12 -3.61 -32.69
CA LEU A 207 -15.06 -4.71 -32.51
C LEU A 207 -16.30 -4.25 -31.75
N ARG A 208 -17.49 -4.65 -32.22
CA ARG A 208 -18.76 -4.41 -31.52
C ARG A 208 -19.28 -5.71 -30.95
N ALA A 209 -18.68 -6.17 -29.88
CA ALA A 209 -19.24 -7.30 -29.13
C ALA A 209 -20.41 -6.82 -28.26
N PRO A 210 -21.45 -7.63 -28.09
CA PRO A 210 -22.52 -7.35 -27.14
C PRO A 210 -21.94 -7.32 -25.71
N VAL A 211 -22.41 -6.36 -24.91
CA VAL A 211 -22.02 -6.29 -23.49
C VAL A 211 -22.66 -7.49 -22.77
N PRO A 212 -21.92 -8.19 -21.89
CA PRO A 212 -22.46 -9.30 -21.10
C PRO A 212 -23.73 -8.91 -20.32
N LYS A 213 -24.63 -9.86 -20.09
CA LYS A 213 -25.84 -9.64 -19.30
C LYS A 213 -25.51 -9.24 -17.86
N ALA A 214 -26.36 -8.45 -17.22
CA ALA A 214 -26.19 -8.06 -15.82
C ALA A 214 -26.51 -9.19 -14.83
N GLU A 215 -27.37 -10.14 -15.23
CA GLU A 215 -27.83 -11.26 -14.41
C GLU A 215 -26.62 -12.09 -13.92
N GLY A 216 -26.59 -12.38 -12.61
CA GLY A 216 -25.52 -13.15 -11.99
C GLY A 216 -24.18 -12.41 -11.79
N THR A 217 -24.10 -11.12 -12.10
CA THR A 217 -22.86 -10.33 -11.96
C THR A 217 -22.73 -9.62 -10.61
N ASP A 218 -23.82 -9.60 -9.82
CA ASP A 218 -23.86 -8.94 -8.51
C ASP A 218 -23.58 -9.95 -7.39
N PHE A 219 -22.34 -9.96 -6.91
CA PHE A 219 -21.92 -10.89 -5.85
C PHE A 219 -22.34 -10.43 -4.43
N GLN A 220 -22.84 -9.21 -4.26
CA GLN A 220 -23.27 -8.71 -2.96
C GLN A 220 -24.63 -9.27 -2.54
N SER A 221 -25.44 -9.72 -3.49
CA SER A 221 -26.76 -10.26 -3.22
C SER A 221 -26.76 -11.70 -2.69
N SER A 222 -25.65 -12.42 -2.78
CA SER A 222 -25.53 -13.73 -2.15
C SER A 222 -25.43 -13.54 -0.64
N LYS A 223 -26.59 -13.57 0.03
CA LYS A 223 -26.71 -13.73 1.48
C LYS A 223 -26.26 -15.15 1.86
N GLY A 224 -25.06 -15.53 1.49
CA GLY A 224 -24.41 -16.68 2.06
C GLY A 224 -24.28 -16.40 3.56
N LYS A 225 -25.05 -17.11 4.38
CA LYS A 225 -24.75 -17.21 5.80
C LYS A 225 -23.32 -17.74 5.88
N GLN A 226 -22.35 -16.84 6.02
CA GLN A 226 -21.06 -17.23 6.53
C GLN A 226 -21.33 -17.71 7.95
N ASN A 227 -21.46 -19.03 8.11
CA ASN A 227 -21.20 -19.66 9.39
C ASN A 227 -19.69 -19.45 9.63
N SER A 228 -19.33 -18.24 10.04
CA SER A 228 -18.03 -18.03 10.63
C SER A 228 -18.03 -18.86 11.91
N THR A 229 -17.36 -19.98 11.86
CA THR A 229 -16.93 -20.67 13.07
C THR A 229 -15.99 -19.69 13.75
N THR A 230 -16.54 -18.83 14.58
CA THR A 230 -15.77 -17.96 15.46
C THR A 230 -15.04 -18.88 16.42
N CYS A 231 -13.77 -19.17 16.15
CA CYS A 231 -12.87 -19.58 17.20
C CYS A 231 -12.89 -18.46 18.24
N ASN A 232 -13.55 -18.70 19.37
CA ASN A 232 -13.49 -17.84 20.54
C ASN A 232 -12.06 -17.92 21.08
N ILE A 233 -11.15 -17.16 20.51
CA ILE A 233 -9.84 -16.91 21.12
C ILE A 233 -10.10 -15.81 22.15
N THR A 234 -10.26 -16.20 23.39
CA THR A 234 -10.33 -15.31 24.54
C THR A 234 -8.93 -14.74 24.74
N ASN A 235 -8.82 -13.41 24.63
CA ASN A 235 -7.61 -12.60 24.87
C ASN A 235 -6.41 -13.00 24.00
N GLY A 236 -6.17 -12.22 22.95
CA GLY A 236 -5.04 -12.44 22.05
C GLY A 236 -3.73 -12.63 22.82
N GLY A 237 -3.00 -13.70 22.50
CA GLY A 237 -1.71 -14.03 23.13
C GLY A 237 -0.58 -13.08 22.69
N PHE A 238 -0.90 -11.86 22.21
CA PHE A 238 0.05 -10.86 21.76
C PHE A 238 -0.19 -9.51 22.41
N THR A 239 0.86 -8.69 22.44
CA THR A 239 0.82 -7.29 22.86
C THR A 239 1.40 -6.39 21.78
N ILE A 240 0.90 -5.15 21.67
CA ILE A 240 1.39 -4.15 20.74
C ILE A 240 1.80 -2.90 21.52
N GLU A 241 3.04 -2.48 21.33
CA GLU A 241 3.61 -1.27 21.91
C GLU A 241 4.13 -0.38 20.76
N GLY A 242 3.37 0.66 20.40
CA GLY A 242 3.65 1.45 19.20
C GLY A 242 3.49 0.57 17.93
N GLN A 243 4.58 0.37 17.22
CA GLN A 243 4.66 -0.50 16.05
C GLN A 243 5.26 -1.88 16.35
N ASN A 244 5.60 -2.14 17.61
CA ASN A 244 6.23 -3.40 18.02
C ASN A 244 5.20 -4.41 18.52
N VAL A 245 5.24 -5.63 17.98
CA VAL A 245 4.34 -6.73 18.31
C VAL A 245 5.14 -7.82 19.01
N LYS A 246 4.65 -8.25 20.18
CA LYS A 246 5.16 -9.42 20.91
C LYS A 246 4.09 -10.50 20.92
N TRP A 247 4.43 -11.70 20.45
CA TRP A 247 3.54 -12.84 20.38
C TRP A 247 4.25 -14.15 20.70
N GLY A 248 3.89 -14.78 21.80
CA GLY A 248 4.59 -15.98 22.27
C GLY A 248 6.08 -15.73 22.44
N LYS A 249 6.90 -16.38 21.61
CA LYS A 249 8.36 -16.19 21.59
C LYS A 249 8.83 -15.19 20.53
N TRP A 250 7.93 -14.57 19.79
CA TRP A 250 8.23 -13.62 18.75
C TRP A 250 8.19 -12.18 19.24
N ASP A 251 9.11 -11.38 18.71
CA ASP A 251 9.18 -9.93 18.87
C ASP A 251 9.52 -9.33 17.52
N PHE A 252 8.63 -8.49 16.96
CA PHE A 252 8.81 -7.92 15.63
C PHE A 252 8.12 -6.57 15.49
N HIS A 253 8.66 -5.74 14.61
CA HIS A 253 8.13 -4.43 14.28
C HIS A 253 7.28 -4.50 12.99
N VAL A 254 6.11 -3.84 13.01
CA VAL A 254 5.18 -3.75 11.88
C VAL A 254 5.11 -2.31 11.39
N GLY A 255 5.27 -2.11 10.10
CA GLY A 255 5.13 -0.80 9.47
C GLY A 255 4.15 -0.83 8.31
N PHE A 256 3.60 0.34 7.98
CA PHE A 256 2.79 0.58 6.79
C PHE A 256 3.57 1.44 5.79
N ASN A 257 3.52 1.06 4.53
CA ASN A 257 4.20 1.76 3.44
C ASN A 257 3.25 1.92 2.26
N ALA A 258 3.20 3.10 1.67
CA ALA A 258 2.29 3.41 0.56
C ALA A 258 2.53 2.52 -0.68
N ARG A 259 3.77 2.08 -0.93
CA ARG A 259 4.11 1.20 -2.04
C ARG A 259 3.93 -0.28 -1.69
N ALA A 260 4.57 -0.75 -0.62
CA ALA A 260 4.66 -2.17 -0.29
C ALA A 260 3.51 -2.68 0.60
N GLY A 261 2.69 -1.78 1.18
CA GLY A 261 1.71 -2.16 2.19
C GLY A 261 2.38 -2.47 3.53
N VAL A 262 2.21 -3.68 4.05
CA VAL A 262 2.81 -4.08 5.33
C VAL A 262 4.28 -4.43 5.18
N ILE A 263 5.07 -3.94 6.14
CA ILE A 263 6.49 -4.27 6.27
C ILE A 263 6.71 -4.88 7.65
N ILE A 264 7.32 -6.05 7.71
CA ILE A 264 7.79 -6.67 8.95
C ILE A 264 9.28 -6.37 9.08
N SER A 265 9.68 -5.84 10.23
CA SER A 265 11.07 -5.48 10.48
C SER A 265 11.55 -6.06 11.80
N THR A 266 12.85 -6.27 11.91
CA THR A 266 13.56 -6.65 13.13
C THR A 266 12.96 -7.86 13.88
N ALA A 267 12.38 -8.82 13.14
CA ALA A 267 11.75 -9.97 13.76
C ALA A 267 12.78 -10.88 14.45
N SER A 268 12.47 -11.22 15.67
CA SER A 268 13.31 -12.03 16.56
C SER A 268 12.48 -13.12 17.21
N ILE A 269 13.12 -14.26 17.47
CA ILE A 269 12.53 -15.36 18.23
C ILE A 269 13.36 -15.60 19.49
N PHE A 270 12.69 -15.85 20.60
CA PHE A 270 13.37 -16.20 21.85
C PHE A 270 13.94 -17.62 21.79
N ASP A 271 15.24 -17.71 21.93
CA ASP A 271 15.97 -18.99 21.97
C ASP A 271 16.04 -19.51 23.42
N ASP A 272 15.34 -20.61 23.68
CA ASP A 272 15.29 -21.20 25.03
C ASP A 272 16.63 -21.73 25.52
N ARG A 273 17.52 -22.13 24.61
CA ARG A 273 18.85 -22.66 24.99
C ARG A 273 19.77 -21.52 25.36
N GLU A 274 19.81 -20.48 24.51
CA GLU A 274 20.69 -19.34 24.73
C GLU A 274 20.07 -18.27 25.67
N LYS A 275 18.78 -18.43 26.06
CA LYS A 275 18.02 -17.51 26.91
C LYS A 275 18.06 -16.06 26.40
N LYS A 276 18.06 -15.88 25.08
CA LYS A 276 18.10 -14.57 24.43
C LYS A 276 17.26 -14.55 23.15
N PHE A 277 16.86 -13.36 22.74
CA PHE A 277 16.26 -13.17 21.41
C PHE A 277 17.31 -13.30 20.32
N ARG A 278 16.99 -14.09 19.31
CA ARG A 278 17.78 -14.25 18.10
C ARG A 278 17.03 -13.64 16.93
N ARG A 279 17.64 -12.66 16.25
CA ARG A 279 17.06 -12.03 15.08
C ARG A 279 17.08 -12.97 13.90
N VAL A 280 15.91 -13.16 13.28
CA VAL A 280 15.72 -14.08 12.15
C VAL A 280 15.38 -13.34 10.85
N LEU A 281 14.81 -12.12 10.95
CA LEU A 281 14.51 -11.28 9.80
C LEU A 281 14.84 -9.82 10.15
N TYR A 282 15.59 -9.15 9.28
CA TYR A 282 15.83 -7.72 9.44
C TYR A 282 14.68 -6.90 8.87
N ARG A 283 14.30 -7.13 7.61
CA ARG A 283 13.17 -6.45 6.96
C ARG A 283 12.62 -7.32 5.85
N GLY A 284 11.30 -7.49 5.80
CA GLY A 284 10.60 -8.27 4.80
C GLY A 284 9.29 -7.61 4.39
N HIS A 285 9.00 -7.61 3.10
CA HIS A 285 7.75 -7.15 2.51
C HIS A 285 7.55 -7.83 1.15
N VAL A 286 6.35 -7.79 0.61
CA VAL A 286 6.11 -8.21 -0.77
C VAL A 286 6.76 -7.19 -1.71
N SER A 287 7.76 -7.61 -2.46
CA SER A 287 8.54 -6.72 -3.33
C SER A 287 7.79 -6.31 -4.59
N GLU A 288 7.07 -7.25 -5.18
CA GLU A 288 6.24 -7.04 -6.37
C GLU A 288 5.18 -8.13 -6.50
N THR A 289 4.06 -7.76 -7.09
CA THR A 289 3.05 -8.70 -7.58
C THR A 289 2.83 -8.42 -9.05
N PHE A 290 3.19 -9.36 -9.89
CA PHE A 290 2.99 -9.24 -11.32
C PHE A 290 1.86 -10.16 -11.78
N VAL A 291 1.01 -9.62 -12.65
CA VAL A 291 -0.17 -10.32 -13.17
C VAL A 291 -0.04 -10.44 -14.68
N PRO A 292 0.32 -11.62 -15.21
CA PRO A 292 0.37 -11.84 -16.64
C PRO A 292 -1.04 -12.08 -17.18
N TYR A 293 -1.51 -11.16 -17.99
CA TYR A 293 -2.76 -11.35 -18.73
C TYR A 293 -2.49 -12.16 -19.99
N MET A 294 -3.06 -13.35 -20.06
CA MET A 294 -2.93 -14.26 -21.21
C MET A 294 -3.99 -14.02 -22.28
N ASP A 295 -4.52 -12.80 -22.35
CA ASP A 295 -5.56 -12.39 -23.30
C ASP A 295 -4.92 -11.91 -24.62
N PRO A 296 -5.28 -12.51 -25.77
CA PRO A 296 -4.72 -12.16 -27.07
C PRO A 296 -5.36 -10.91 -27.70
N THR A 297 -6.41 -10.34 -27.10
CA THR A 297 -7.08 -9.15 -27.66
C THR A 297 -6.15 -7.94 -27.64
N SER A 298 -6.40 -6.98 -28.52
CA SER A 298 -5.58 -5.76 -28.61
C SER A 298 -5.63 -4.90 -27.35
N GLU A 299 -6.67 -5.05 -26.55
CA GLU A 299 -6.83 -4.35 -25.28
C GLU A 299 -5.83 -4.85 -24.23
N TRP A 300 -5.56 -6.13 -24.19
CA TRP A 300 -4.71 -6.76 -23.17
C TRP A 300 -3.40 -7.30 -23.74
N TYR A 301 -3.42 -7.96 -24.84
CA TYR A 301 -2.33 -8.52 -25.63
C TYR A 301 -1.14 -9.06 -24.81
N TYR A 302 -1.40 -10.10 -24.00
CA TYR A 302 -0.39 -10.80 -23.20
C TYR A 302 0.46 -9.87 -22.30
N ARG A 303 -0.07 -8.74 -21.89
CA ARG A 303 0.66 -7.78 -21.05
C ARG A 303 0.80 -8.28 -19.63
N THR A 304 1.92 -7.94 -19.01
CA THR A 304 2.16 -8.15 -17.60
C THR A 304 2.06 -6.80 -16.86
N TYR A 305 1.31 -6.80 -15.77
CA TYR A 305 1.12 -5.63 -14.91
C TYR A 305 1.86 -5.84 -13.59
N MET A 306 2.43 -4.77 -13.05
CA MET A 306 3.25 -4.74 -11.85
C MET A 306 2.52 -3.94 -10.76
N ASP A 307 1.70 -4.62 -9.97
CA ASP A 307 0.74 -3.95 -9.09
C ASP A 307 1.38 -3.07 -8.03
N ILE A 308 2.51 -3.48 -7.45
CA ILE A 308 3.21 -2.70 -6.43
C ILE A 308 3.95 -1.53 -7.06
N GLY A 309 4.65 -1.75 -8.19
CA GLY A 309 5.42 -0.71 -8.85
C GLY A 309 4.58 0.35 -9.51
N GLU A 310 3.45 -0.03 -10.12
CA GLU A 310 2.57 0.87 -10.88
C GLU A 310 1.59 1.64 -10.00
N TYR A 311 0.99 0.96 -9.01
CA TYR A 311 -0.08 1.53 -8.18
C TYR A 311 0.31 1.65 -6.71
N GLY A 312 0.95 0.64 -6.15
CA GLY A 312 1.28 0.52 -4.74
C GLY A 312 0.18 -0.17 -3.91
N PHE A 313 0.52 -1.22 -3.21
CA PHE A 313 -0.43 -1.95 -2.35
C PHE A 313 -0.95 -1.10 -1.21
N GLY A 314 -0.09 -0.33 -0.55
CA GLY A 314 -0.53 0.54 0.53
C GLY A 314 -1.45 1.66 0.06
N ARG A 315 -1.27 2.16 -1.17
CA ARG A 315 -2.19 3.15 -1.76
C ARG A 315 -3.56 2.57 -2.07
N ALA A 316 -3.62 1.27 -2.37
CA ALA A 316 -4.87 0.56 -2.62
C ALA A 316 -5.53 0.06 -1.33
N ALA A 317 -4.90 0.26 -0.16
CA ALA A 317 -5.48 -0.10 1.12
C ALA A 317 -6.72 0.74 1.41
N ASP A 318 -7.75 0.08 1.92
CA ASP A 318 -8.99 0.69 2.37
C ASP A 318 -9.21 0.39 3.86
N THR A 319 -10.11 1.13 4.47
CA THR A 319 -10.47 1.00 5.88
C THR A 319 -11.07 -0.36 6.17
N LEU A 320 -10.38 -1.16 6.98
CA LEU A 320 -10.85 -2.47 7.42
C LEU A 320 -12.03 -2.36 8.38
N GLN A 321 -13.02 -3.22 8.22
CA GLN A 321 -14.24 -3.23 9.02
C GLN A 321 -14.20 -4.37 10.05
N PRO A 322 -14.30 -4.06 11.36
CA PRO A 322 -14.39 -5.09 12.40
C PRO A 322 -15.56 -6.05 12.15
N SER A 323 -15.34 -7.32 12.40
CA SER A 323 -16.31 -8.42 12.18
C SER A 323 -16.68 -8.71 10.72
N ILE A 324 -16.16 -7.93 9.76
CA ILE A 324 -16.35 -8.17 8.32
C ILE A 324 -15.02 -8.58 7.69
N ASP A 325 -14.02 -7.73 7.80
CA ASP A 325 -12.69 -7.96 7.23
C ASP A 325 -11.76 -8.66 8.20
N CYS A 326 -11.93 -8.38 9.49
CA CYS A 326 -11.10 -8.91 10.58
C CYS A 326 -12.00 -9.39 11.73
N PRO A 327 -11.56 -10.35 12.54
CA PRO A 327 -12.28 -10.76 13.75
C PRO A 327 -12.51 -9.57 14.69
N ARG A 328 -13.57 -9.66 15.50
CA ARG A 328 -13.93 -8.59 16.45
C ARG A 328 -12.83 -8.27 17.46
N ASN A 329 -12.01 -9.26 17.82
CA ASN A 329 -10.90 -9.13 18.76
C ASN A 329 -9.59 -8.72 18.11
N ALA A 330 -9.59 -8.38 16.82
CA ALA A 330 -8.40 -7.85 16.15
C ALA A 330 -8.03 -6.47 16.70
N VAL A 331 -6.73 -6.20 16.77
CA VAL A 331 -6.19 -4.86 17.01
C VAL A 331 -5.92 -4.21 15.67
N PHE A 332 -6.33 -2.96 15.53
CA PHE A 332 -6.20 -2.21 14.29
C PHE A 332 -5.10 -1.16 14.40
N MET A 333 -4.39 -0.96 13.30
CA MET A 333 -3.38 0.10 13.16
C MET A 333 -3.73 0.95 11.94
N ASP A 334 -3.55 2.26 12.08
CA ASP A 334 -3.74 3.21 10.99
C ASP A 334 -2.51 3.26 10.08
N GLY A 335 -2.74 3.54 8.80
CA GLY A 335 -1.69 3.82 7.82
C GLY A 335 -1.68 5.30 7.45
N TYR A 336 -0.51 5.82 7.11
CA TYR A 336 -0.36 7.19 6.62
C TYR A 336 0.34 7.18 5.27
N MET A 337 -0.15 8.00 4.36
CA MET A 337 0.46 8.23 3.06
C MET A 337 0.37 9.69 2.68
N VAL A 338 0.98 10.07 1.58
CA VAL A 338 1.02 11.47 1.14
C VAL A 338 0.20 11.64 -0.13
N GLY A 339 -0.67 12.64 -0.13
CA GLY A 339 -1.41 13.08 -1.30
C GLY A 339 -0.52 13.80 -2.33
N PRO A 340 -1.03 14.00 -3.56
CA PRO A 340 -0.27 14.66 -4.62
C PRO A 340 0.08 16.13 -4.31
N ASP A 341 -0.57 16.73 -3.33
CA ASP A 341 -0.33 18.09 -2.80
C ASP A 341 0.64 18.12 -1.62
N GLY A 342 1.19 16.96 -1.24
CA GLY A 342 2.09 16.80 -0.11
C GLY A 342 1.40 16.71 1.26
N GLN A 343 0.06 16.70 1.31
CA GLN A 343 -0.66 16.57 2.58
C GLN A 343 -0.72 15.12 3.05
N ALA A 344 -0.72 14.95 4.37
CA ALA A 344 -0.90 13.64 4.98
C ALA A 344 -2.34 13.13 4.74
N GLN A 345 -2.44 11.88 4.33
CA GLN A 345 -3.69 11.15 4.18
C GLN A 345 -3.67 9.93 5.10
N MET A 346 -4.63 9.85 6.00
CA MET A 346 -4.79 8.71 6.90
C MET A 346 -5.69 7.66 6.26
N VAL A 347 -5.25 6.41 6.31
CA VAL A 347 -6.09 5.24 6.06
C VAL A 347 -6.41 4.62 7.42
N PRO A 348 -7.60 4.89 7.98
CA PRO A 348 -7.96 4.35 9.28
C PRO A 348 -8.03 2.82 9.21
N ARG A 349 -7.50 2.15 10.23
CA ARG A 349 -7.51 0.67 10.28
C ARG A 349 -6.95 0.02 9.01
N ALA A 350 -5.80 0.50 8.53
CA ALA A 350 -5.13 -0.05 7.35
C ALA A 350 -4.62 -1.48 7.56
N ILE A 351 -4.28 -1.82 8.80
CA ILE A 351 -3.77 -3.14 9.21
C ILE A 351 -4.63 -3.66 10.35
N CYS A 352 -4.91 -4.94 10.37
CA CYS A 352 -5.43 -5.63 11.54
C CYS A 352 -4.51 -6.79 11.95
N ILE A 353 -4.32 -6.93 13.26
CA ILE A 353 -3.50 -7.98 13.86
C ILE A 353 -4.38 -8.79 14.80
N PHE A 354 -4.37 -10.10 14.62
CA PHE A 354 -5.13 -11.02 15.46
C PHE A 354 -4.48 -12.38 15.50
N GLU A 355 -4.75 -13.12 16.56
CA GLU A 355 -4.34 -14.50 16.69
C GLU A 355 -5.41 -15.42 16.12
N ARG A 356 -4.98 -16.39 15.32
CA ARG A 356 -5.84 -17.42 14.75
C ARG A 356 -5.22 -18.79 14.96
N TYR A 357 -6.01 -19.70 15.49
CA TYR A 357 -5.65 -21.11 15.46
C TYR A 357 -6.07 -21.72 14.13
N ALA A 358 -5.11 -22.17 13.34
CA ALA A 358 -5.37 -22.77 12.03
C ALA A 358 -5.68 -24.26 12.11
N GLY A 359 -5.48 -24.91 13.26
CA GLY A 359 -5.76 -26.32 13.46
C GLY A 359 -4.69 -27.27 12.92
N ASP A 360 -3.80 -26.77 12.07
CA ASP A 360 -2.84 -27.58 11.33
C ASP A 360 -1.40 -27.19 11.63
N VAL A 361 -0.50 -28.14 11.40
CA VAL A 361 0.92 -27.84 11.30
C VAL A 361 1.19 -27.21 9.93
N ALA A 362 1.91 -26.12 9.89
CA ALA A 362 2.18 -25.41 8.65
C ALA A 362 3.05 -26.20 7.68
N TRP A 363 3.91 -27.06 8.23
CA TRP A 363 4.76 -27.92 7.42
C TRP A 363 5.09 -29.21 8.17
N ARG A 364 5.03 -30.32 7.45
CA ARG A 364 5.40 -31.64 7.94
C ARG A 364 6.22 -32.35 6.89
N HIS A 365 7.38 -32.85 7.27
CA HIS A 365 8.23 -33.65 6.42
C HIS A 365 8.42 -35.05 7.00
N THR A 366 8.31 -36.07 6.15
CA THR A 366 8.60 -37.44 6.47
C THR A 366 9.60 -37.99 5.46
N GLU A 367 10.58 -38.71 5.94
CA GLU A 367 11.55 -39.40 5.08
C GLU A 367 11.00 -40.74 4.62
N ILE A 368 11.32 -41.13 3.37
CA ILE A 368 10.89 -42.40 2.78
C ILE A 368 11.36 -43.58 3.62
N ASN A 369 12.57 -43.49 4.16
CA ASN A 369 13.19 -44.55 4.95
C ASN A 369 12.76 -44.56 6.41
N VAL A 370 11.90 -43.63 6.81
CA VAL A 370 11.38 -43.49 8.19
C VAL A 370 9.87 -43.29 8.12
N PRO A 371 9.10 -44.24 7.64
CA PRO A 371 7.65 -44.08 7.45
C PRO A 371 6.96 -43.78 8.75
N GLY A 372 5.99 -42.85 8.70
CA GLY A 372 5.15 -42.49 9.84
C GLY A 372 5.81 -41.60 10.91
N LYS A 373 7.09 -41.25 10.77
CA LYS A 373 7.76 -40.31 11.66
C LYS A 373 7.85 -38.91 11.05
N VAL A 374 7.53 -37.92 11.83
CA VAL A 374 7.76 -36.51 11.45
C VAL A 374 9.22 -36.19 11.74
N VAL A 375 9.97 -35.89 10.70
CA VAL A 375 11.41 -35.56 10.82
C VAL A 375 11.60 -34.11 11.20
N SER A 376 10.74 -33.21 10.69
CA SER A 376 10.71 -31.82 11.11
C SER A 376 9.31 -31.25 11.08
N LEU A 377 9.08 -30.29 11.94
CA LEU A 377 7.83 -29.57 12.10
C LEU A 377 8.14 -28.07 12.06
N ALA A 378 7.55 -27.37 11.14
CA ALA A 378 7.60 -25.92 11.11
C ALA A 378 6.23 -25.36 11.53
N VAL A 379 6.27 -24.38 12.42
CA VAL A 379 5.11 -23.58 12.78
C VAL A 379 5.32 -22.21 12.15
N PHE A 380 4.42 -21.82 11.28
CA PHE A 380 4.46 -20.51 10.63
C PHE A 380 3.58 -19.52 11.39
N ILE A 381 3.96 -18.26 11.36
CA ILE A 381 3.08 -17.16 11.74
C ILE A 381 2.20 -16.91 10.54
N ASN A 382 0.96 -17.36 10.58
CA ASN A 382 -0.01 -17.03 9.54
C ASN A 382 -0.47 -15.60 9.76
N GLY A 383 0.06 -14.69 8.97
CA GLY A 383 -0.47 -13.33 8.85
C GLY A 383 -1.35 -13.25 7.62
N TYR A 384 -2.64 -12.98 7.80
CA TYR A 384 -3.48 -12.60 6.67
C TYR A 384 -3.39 -11.10 6.51
N LEU A 385 -2.79 -10.66 5.39
CA LEU A 385 -2.93 -9.31 4.91
C LEU A 385 -4.10 -9.26 3.94
N TRP A 386 -5.09 -8.46 4.25
CA TRP A 386 -6.20 -8.21 3.36
C TRP A 386 -5.95 -6.91 2.62
N PHE A 387 -5.83 -7.01 1.28
CA PHE A 387 -5.80 -5.84 0.41
C PHE A 387 -7.07 -5.78 -0.40
N TRP A 388 -7.65 -4.59 -0.49
CA TRP A 388 -8.65 -4.29 -1.48
C TRP A 388 -7.96 -3.83 -2.74
N PHE A 389 -7.84 -4.73 -3.69
CA PHE A 389 -7.47 -4.35 -5.04
C PHE A 389 -8.71 -4.43 -5.92
N TRP A 390 -9.21 -3.31 -6.40
CA TRP A 390 -10.33 -3.23 -7.33
C TRP A 390 -11.60 -3.95 -6.85
N GLY A 391 -11.94 -3.83 -5.60
CA GLY A 391 -13.14 -4.45 -5.03
C GLY A 391 -13.06 -5.95 -4.78
N LYS A 392 -11.89 -6.56 -4.85
CA LYS A 392 -11.66 -7.98 -4.49
C LYS A 392 -10.75 -8.07 -3.28
N LYS A 393 -11.15 -8.90 -2.32
CA LYS A 393 -10.34 -9.27 -1.15
C LYS A 393 -9.44 -10.42 -1.57
N PHE A 394 -8.13 -10.24 -1.49
CA PHE A 394 -7.17 -11.32 -1.64
C PHE A 394 -6.53 -11.60 -0.28
N PRO A 395 -6.70 -12.80 0.29
CA PRO A 395 -5.88 -13.24 1.39
C PRO A 395 -4.48 -13.53 0.85
N LEU A 396 -3.46 -12.88 1.42
CA LEU A 396 -2.10 -13.37 1.28
C LEU A 396 -1.84 -14.28 2.48
N ASP A 397 -1.79 -15.57 2.21
CA ASP A 397 -1.36 -16.58 3.17
C ASP A 397 0.15 -16.71 3.02
N PHE A 398 0.89 -16.29 4.01
CA PHE A 398 2.32 -16.56 4.11
C PHE A 398 2.48 -17.88 4.86
N GLY A 399 2.26 -18.99 4.14
CA GLY A 399 2.51 -20.33 4.62
C GLY A 399 3.99 -20.61 4.93
#